data_8836355db018607e7c4043bf5497c374
#
_entry.id   8836355db018607e7c4043bf5497c374
#
_cell.length_a   1.000
_cell.length_b   1.000
_cell.length_c   1.000
_cell.angle_alpha   90.00
_cell.angle_beta   90.00
_cell.angle_gamma   90.00
#
_symmetry.space_group_name_H-M   'P 1'
#
loop_
_entity.id
_entity.type
_entity.pdbx_description
1 polymer ?
#
loop_
_entity_poly.entity_id
_entity_poly.type
_entity_poly.pdbx_seq_one_letter_code
_entity_poly.pdbx_strand_id
1 'polypeptide(L)'
;MTRPMTQALTPADRALTWAQQAALVVGASMFVAVCARVTLPLPFTPVPLTMQNFGVLLVGLMLGRRRGFAALALYLAEGLTGMPVFSPTGPGGLAQLLGPTGGYLIAYPYVAALAGWIMERGPRTFFRAARAAVLAEILLFASGISWLVVFTHSFAQALRFGFYWFIFAEIIKVMLAAGITTGWRGVRKV
;
A
#
# COMPACT_ATOMS: atom_id res chain seq x y z
N MET A 1 21.48 -11.94 50.23
CA MET A 1 20.90 -12.38 48.94
C MET A 1 20.14 -11.20 48.34
N THR A 2 20.77 -10.41 47.49
CA THR A 2 20.14 -9.27 46.79
C THR A 2 19.51 -9.76 45.51
N ARG A 3 18.18 -9.67 45.41
CA ARG A 3 17.45 -9.92 44.15
C ARG A 3 17.86 -8.89 43.10
N PRO A 4 18.25 -9.30 41.89
CA PRO A 4 18.47 -8.33 40.83
C PRO A 4 17.09 -7.65 40.52
N MET A 5 17.08 -6.31 40.68
CA MET A 5 15.96 -5.50 40.17
C MET A 5 15.94 -5.66 38.64
N THR A 6 15.03 -6.46 38.15
CA THR A 6 14.60 -6.43 36.75
C THR A 6 14.07 -5.02 36.49
N GLN A 7 14.89 -4.15 35.93
CA GLN A 7 14.45 -2.85 35.41
C GLN A 7 13.33 -3.13 34.39
N ALA A 8 12.10 -2.89 34.81
CA ALA A 8 10.99 -2.88 33.88
C ALA A 8 11.28 -1.74 32.88
N LEU A 9 11.52 -2.09 31.62
CA LEU A 9 11.71 -1.13 30.54
C LEU A 9 10.54 -0.14 30.56
N THR A 10 10.84 1.13 30.68
CA THR A 10 9.83 2.19 30.66
C THR A 10 9.14 2.22 29.29
N PRO A 11 7.88 2.66 29.19
CA PRO A 11 7.21 2.81 27.90
C PRO A 11 8.00 3.67 26.89
N ALA A 12 8.84 4.59 27.37
CA ALA A 12 9.73 5.40 26.55
C ALA A 12 10.83 4.58 25.84
N ASP A 13 11.30 3.49 26.45
CA ASP A 13 12.34 2.63 25.87
C ASP A 13 11.84 1.80 24.67
N ARG A 14 10.53 1.76 24.43
CA ARG A 14 9.88 1.06 23.29
C ARG A 14 9.47 1.97 22.16
N ALA A 15 9.53 3.28 22.34
CA ALA A 15 9.22 4.23 21.29
C ALA A 15 10.37 4.29 20.27
N LEU A 16 10.05 4.08 18.99
CA LEU A 16 11.03 4.29 17.93
C LEU A 16 11.48 5.74 17.94
N THR A 17 12.78 5.97 17.82
CA THR A 17 13.35 7.29 17.62
C THR A 17 12.84 7.92 16.31
N TRP A 18 12.89 9.23 16.19
CA TRP A 18 12.53 9.93 14.96
C TRP A 18 13.31 9.41 13.75
N ALA A 19 14.59 9.13 13.90
CA ALA A 19 15.42 8.56 12.84
C ALA A 19 14.95 7.17 12.40
N GLN A 20 14.58 6.30 13.35
CA GLN A 20 14.05 4.98 13.04
C GLN A 20 12.68 5.06 12.34
N GLN A 21 11.83 6.00 12.76
CA GLN A 21 10.54 6.22 12.10
C GLN A 21 10.71 6.74 10.67
N ALA A 22 11.61 7.69 10.46
CA ALA A 22 11.95 8.21 9.14
C ALA A 22 12.52 7.09 8.25
N ALA A 23 13.45 6.27 8.75
CA ALA A 23 14.01 5.14 8.02
C ALA A 23 12.94 4.12 7.61
N LEU A 24 11.95 3.83 8.48
CA LEU A 24 10.84 2.95 8.15
C LEU A 24 9.94 3.54 7.05
N VAL A 25 9.66 4.83 7.08
CA VAL A 25 8.84 5.53 6.09
C VAL A 25 9.54 5.53 4.73
N VAL A 26 10.83 5.90 4.69
CA VAL A 26 11.63 5.90 3.45
C VAL A 26 11.80 4.47 2.92
N GLY A 27 12.12 3.51 3.78
CA GLY A 27 12.26 2.10 3.37
C GLY A 27 10.95 1.53 2.81
N ALA A 28 9.81 1.91 3.38
CA ALA A 28 8.49 1.51 2.88
C ALA A 28 8.15 2.17 1.53
N SER A 29 8.50 3.44 1.32
CA SER A 29 8.37 4.11 0.03
C SER A 29 9.19 3.39 -1.04
N MET A 30 10.46 3.13 -0.75
CA MET A 30 11.35 2.39 -1.65
C MET A 30 10.85 0.96 -1.95
N PHE A 31 10.30 0.28 -0.97
CA PHE A 31 9.70 -1.04 -1.15
C PHE A 31 8.54 -0.99 -2.16
N VAL A 32 7.66 0.01 -2.06
CA VAL A 32 6.57 0.20 -3.04
C VAL A 32 7.13 0.54 -4.42
N ALA A 33 8.19 1.35 -4.50
CA ALA A 33 8.87 1.64 -5.76
C ALA A 33 9.46 0.37 -6.42
N VAL A 34 10.03 -0.54 -5.63
CA VAL A 34 10.49 -1.86 -6.13
C VAL A 34 9.30 -2.69 -6.62
N CYS A 35 8.21 -2.75 -5.86
CA CYS A 35 6.98 -3.43 -6.29
C CYS A 35 6.42 -2.85 -7.60
N ALA A 36 6.55 -1.55 -7.83
CA ALA A 36 6.12 -0.89 -9.06
C ALA A 36 6.91 -1.34 -10.30
N ARG A 37 8.12 -1.89 -10.14
CA ARG A 37 8.93 -2.45 -11.24
C ARG A 37 8.38 -3.77 -11.76
N VAL A 38 7.69 -4.52 -10.90
CA VAL A 38 7.01 -5.74 -11.30
C VAL A 38 5.68 -5.34 -11.93
N THR A 39 5.70 -5.13 -13.23
CA THR A 39 4.56 -4.62 -14.00
C THR A 39 4.38 -5.38 -15.29
N LEU A 40 3.12 -5.66 -15.63
CA LEU A 40 2.70 -6.31 -16.85
C LEU A 40 1.77 -5.36 -17.62
N PRO A 41 2.21 -4.79 -18.74
CA PRO A 41 1.34 -4.00 -19.59
C PRO A 41 0.30 -4.90 -20.25
N LEU A 42 -0.95 -4.45 -20.26
CA LEU A 42 -2.05 -5.17 -20.87
C LEU A 42 -2.48 -4.43 -22.15
N PRO A 43 -2.54 -5.08 -23.32
CA PRO A 43 -2.75 -4.40 -24.61
C PRO A 43 -4.16 -3.83 -24.78
N PHE A 44 -5.09 -4.21 -23.92
CA PHE A 44 -6.52 -3.86 -24.00
C PHE A 44 -6.96 -2.86 -22.92
N THR A 45 -6.05 -2.35 -22.10
CA THR A 45 -6.34 -1.33 -21.07
C THR A 45 -5.14 -0.40 -20.86
N PRO A 46 -5.39 0.91 -20.61
CA PRO A 46 -4.31 1.86 -20.31
C PRO A 46 -3.75 1.69 -18.88
N VAL A 47 -4.36 0.83 -18.06
CA VAL A 47 -3.91 0.56 -16.68
C VAL A 47 -3.08 -0.72 -16.67
N PRO A 48 -1.80 -0.68 -16.30
CA PRO A 48 -0.98 -1.89 -16.22
C PRO A 48 -1.30 -2.70 -14.97
N LEU A 49 -1.11 -4.01 -15.05
CA LEU A 49 -1.12 -4.87 -13.87
C LEU A 49 0.23 -4.77 -13.17
N THR A 50 0.26 -4.34 -11.92
CA THR A 50 1.49 -4.14 -11.15
C THR A 50 1.43 -4.81 -9.78
N MET A 51 2.61 -5.09 -9.19
CA MET A 51 2.72 -5.47 -7.78
C MET A 51 2.71 -4.25 -6.83
N GLN A 52 2.62 -3.05 -7.36
CA GLN A 52 2.64 -1.80 -6.60
C GLN A 52 1.56 -1.76 -5.53
N ASN A 53 0.33 -2.09 -5.88
CA ASN A 53 -0.80 -2.14 -4.97
C ASN A 53 -0.62 -3.17 -3.83
N PHE A 54 -0.05 -4.34 -4.13
CA PHE A 54 0.35 -5.29 -3.09
C PHE A 54 1.31 -4.64 -2.08
N GLY A 55 2.31 -3.88 -2.55
CA GLY A 55 3.22 -3.13 -1.69
C GLY A 55 2.49 -2.13 -0.80
N VAL A 56 1.52 -1.39 -1.36
CA VAL A 56 0.68 -0.42 -0.62
C VAL A 56 -0.10 -1.11 0.50
N LEU A 57 -0.77 -2.23 0.20
CA LEU A 57 -1.51 -3.01 1.19
C LEU A 57 -0.60 -3.51 2.31
N LEU A 58 0.55 -4.10 1.95
CA LEU A 58 1.49 -4.65 2.91
C LEU A 58 2.05 -3.56 3.84
N VAL A 59 2.42 -2.41 3.30
CA VAL A 59 2.88 -1.25 4.06
C VAL A 59 1.79 -0.79 5.05
N GLY A 60 0.55 -0.63 4.60
CA GLY A 60 -0.57 -0.25 5.46
C GLY A 60 -0.81 -1.25 6.60
N LEU A 61 -0.91 -2.54 6.26
CA LEU A 61 -1.17 -3.62 7.22
C LEU A 61 -0.05 -3.79 8.26
N MET A 62 1.21 -3.59 7.87
CA MET A 62 2.37 -3.80 8.74
C MET A 62 2.73 -2.56 9.57
N LEU A 63 2.79 -1.38 8.94
CA LEU A 63 3.27 -0.14 9.58
C LEU A 63 2.17 0.64 10.29
N GLY A 64 0.91 0.34 10.00
CA GLY A 64 -0.24 1.02 10.59
C GLY A 64 -0.59 2.34 9.89
N ARG A 65 -1.62 3.00 10.40
CA ARG A 65 -2.26 4.15 9.75
C ARG A 65 -1.30 5.30 9.45
N ARG A 66 -0.59 5.79 10.48
CA ARG A 66 0.20 7.04 10.35
C ARG A 66 1.43 6.85 9.47
N ARG A 67 2.19 5.77 9.70
CA ARG A 67 3.41 5.47 8.94
C ARG A 67 3.09 5.00 7.53
N GLY A 68 2.02 4.20 7.36
CA GLY A 68 1.53 3.81 6.05
C GLY A 68 1.14 5.01 5.20
N PHE A 69 0.34 5.94 5.75
CA PHE A 69 0.03 7.19 5.06
C PHE A 69 1.29 7.98 4.68
N ALA A 70 2.19 8.20 5.64
CA ALA A 70 3.41 8.99 5.43
C ALA A 70 4.32 8.36 4.35
N ALA A 71 4.48 7.03 4.35
CA ALA A 71 5.28 6.33 3.35
C ALA A 71 4.72 6.47 1.93
N LEU A 72 3.40 6.37 1.78
CA LEU A 72 2.77 6.51 0.46
C LEU A 72 2.63 7.98 0.02
N ALA A 73 2.51 8.92 0.94
CA ALA A 73 2.60 10.35 0.65
C ALA A 73 4.02 10.73 0.18
N LEU A 74 5.06 10.19 0.84
CA LEU A 74 6.44 10.34 0.41
C LEU A 74 6.66 9.73 -0.98
N TYR A 75 6.16 8.50 -1.21
CA TYR A 75 6.23 7.84 -2.51
C TYR A 75 5.63 8.69 -3.65
N LEU A 76 4.48 9.33 -3.41
CA LEU A 76 3.89 10.25 -4.38
C LEU A 76 4.75 11.50 -4.59
N ALA A 77 5.30 12.07 -3.51
CA ALA A 77 6.18 13.24 -3.59
C ALA A 77 7.45 12.92 -4.39
N GLU A 78 8.08 11.78 -4.14
CA GLU A 78 9.23 11.27 -4.90
C GLU A 78 8.91 11.15 -6.38
N GLY A 79 7.76 10.55 -6.72
CA GLY A 79 7.30 10.45 -8.10
C GLY A 79 7.02 11.81 -8.74
N LEU A 80 6.43 12.75 -8.01
CA LEU A 80 6.18 14.12 -8.50
C LEU A 80 7.47 14.89 -8.84
N THR A 81 8.55 14.66 -8.09
CA THR A 81 9.86 15.28 -8.38
C THR A 81 10.57 14.65 -9.60
N GLY A 82 9.93 13.69 -10.26
CA GLY A 82 10.49 13.00 -11.42
C GLY A 82 11.36 11.80 -11.07
N MET A 83 11.47 11.42 -9.80
CA MET A 83 12.16 10.18 -9.44
C MET A 83 11.43 8.99 -10.08
N PRO A 84 12.17 8.01 -10.64
CA PRO A 84 11.57 6.88 -11.35
C PRO A 84 11.00 5.83 -10.38
N VAL A 85 10.11 6.22 -9.46
CA VAL A 85 9.50 5.34 -8.46
C VAL A 85 8.17 4.73 -8.94
N PHE A 86 7.50 5.34 -9.91
CA PHE A 86 6.27 4.82 -10.49
C PHE A 86 6.52 3.67 -11.46
N SER A 87 5.44 3.01 -11.90
CA SER A 87 5.52 1.94 -12.90
C SER A 87 6.20 2.42 -14.18
N PRO A 88 7.17 1.63 -14.73
CA PRO A 88 7.94 2.02 -15.91
C PRO A 88 7.13 2.03 -17.22
N THR A 89 5.89 1.55 -17.20
CA THR A 89 4.99 1.55 -18.36
C THR A 89 4.31 2.90 -18.59
N GLY A 90 4.41 3.82 -17.63
CA GLY A 90 3.84 5.17 -17.74
C GLY A 90 4.90 6.24 -18.01
N PRO A 91 4.47 7.49 -18.25
CA PRO A 91 5.37 8.60 -18.56
C PRO A 91 6.22 9.08 -17.36
N GLY A 92 5.92 8.60 -16.13
CA GLY A 92 6.56 9.09 -14.92
C GLY A 92 6.12 10.48 -14.49
N GLY A 93 6.57 10.90 -13.31
CA GLY A 93 6.37 12.25 -12.81
C GLY A 93 4.89 12.68 -12.70
N LEU A 94 4.68 13.98 -12.80
CA LEU A 94 3.35 14.59 -12.80
C LEU A 94 2.46 14.06 -13.93
N ALA A 95 3.04 13.78 -15.10
CA ALA A 95 2.29 13.28 -16.25
C ALA A 95 1.61 11.93 -15.96
N GLN A 96 2.23 11.07 -15.15
CA GLN A 96 1.61 9.79 -14.75
C GLN A 96 0.47 9.98 -13.74
N LEU A 97 0.59 10.97 -12.84
CA LEU A 97 -0.48 11.31 -11.90
C LEU A 97 -1.69 11.96 -12.59
N LEU A 98 -1.45 12.69 -13.65
CA LEU A 98 -2.51 13.27 -14.48
C LEU A 98 -3.03 12.28 -15.53
N GLY A 99 -2.37 11.15 -15.72
CA GLY A 99 -2.76 10.10 -16.66
C GLY A 99 -3.85 9.14 -16.13
N PRO A 100 -4.18 8.10 -16.91
CA PRO A 100 -5.26 7.15 -16.56
C PRO A 100 -5.09 6.43 -15.22
N THR A 101 -3.84 6.27 -14.73
CA THR A 101 -3.53 5.61 -13.46
C THR A 101 -3.55 6.57 -12.26
N GLY A 102 -3.73 7.87 -12.48
CA GLY A 102 -3.61 8.90 -11.45
C GLY A 102 -4.51 8.71 -10.25
N GLY A 103 -5.77 8.34 -10.49
CA GLY A 103 -6.73 8.10 -9.41
C GLY A 103 -6.34 6.97 -8.46
N TYR A 104 -5.68 5.93 -8.99
CA TYR A 104 -5.14 4.85 -8.16
C TYR A 104 -3.93 5.33 -7.35
N LEU A 105 -3.01 6.05 -7.97
CA LEU A 105 -1.81 6.58 -7.31
C LEU A 105 -2.17 7.55 -6.18
N ILE A 106 -3.06 8.50 -6.45
CA ILE A 106 -3.51 9.50 -5.46
C ILE A 106 -4.20 8.83 -4.26
N ALA A 107 -4.87 7.70 -4.47
CA ALA A 107 -5.52 6.96 -3.39
C ALA A 107 -4.54 6.23 -2.46
N TYR A 108 -3.32 5.90 -2.87
CA TYR A 108 -2.40 5.03 -2.12
C TYR A 108 -2.17 5.44 -0.66
N PRO A 109 -1.93 6.71 -0.30
CA PRO A 109 -1.78 7.11 1.10
C PRO A 109 -3.02 6.77 1.94
N TYR A 110 -4.20 6.98 1.38
CA TYR A 110 -5.47 6.73 2.05
C TYR A 110 -5.78 5.23 2.15
N VAL A 111 -5.45 4.46 1.12
CA VAL A 111 -5.55 2.99 1.08
C VAL A 111 -4.68 2.37 2.17
N ALA A 112 -3.41 2.76 2.25
CA ALA A 112 -2.50 2.30 3.30
C ALA A 112 -2.97 2.72 4.70
N ALA A 113 -3.45 3.96 4.84
CA ALA A 113 -3.98 4.46 6.10
C ALA A 113 -5.23 3.70 6.56
N LEU A 114 -6.15 3.39 5.66
CA LEU A 114 -7.38 2.64 5.96
C LEU A 114 -7.04 1.20 6.38
N ALA A 115 -6.18 0.51 5.62
CA ALA A 115 -5.73 -0.83 5.96
C ALA A 115 -5.06 -0.86 7.35
N GLY A 116 -4.18 0.08 7.62
CA GLY A 116 -3.50 0.24 8.91
C GLY A 116 -4.45 0.53 10.06
N TRP A 117 -5.42 1.42 9.85
CA TRP A 117 -6.40 1.80 10.86
C TRP A 117 -7.28 0.63 11.30
N ILE A 118 -7.69 -0.24 10.37
CA ILE A 118 -8.47 -1.45 10.68
C ILE A 118 -7.60 -2.43 11.47
N MET A 119 -6.32 -2.57 11.10
CA MET A 119 -5.39 -3.46 11.79
C MET A 119 -5.07 -3.00 13.21
N GLU A 120 -4.98 -1.71 13.47
CA GLU A 120 -4.69 -1.13 14.79
C GLU A 120 -5.82 -1.37 15.81
N ARG A 121 -7.05 -1.65 15.35
CA ARG A 121 -8.24 -1.77 16.19
C ARG A 121 -8.44 -3.13 16.86
N GLY A 122 -7.48 -4.04 16.78
CA GLY A 122 -7.58 -5.33 17.52
C GLY A 122 -6.54 -6.37 17.09
N PRO A 123 -6.75 -7.65 17.41
CA PRO A 123 -5.74 -8.69 17.19
C PRO A 123 -5.43 -8.83 15.69
N ARG A 124 -4.17 -9.00 15.37
CA ARG A 124 -3.71 -9.18 13.99
C ARG A 124 -3.94 -10.61 13.54
N THR A 125 -5.16 -10.93 13.18
CA THR A 125 -5.57 -12.22 12.61
C THR A 125 -5.61 -12.12 11.08
N PHE A 126 -5.51 -13.28 10.42
CA PHE A 126 -5.62 -13.39 8.97
C PHE A 126 -6.93 -12.77 8.46
N PHE A 127 -8.06 -13.10 9.06
CA PHE A 127 -9.37 -12.58 8.66
C PHE A 127 -9.46 -11.05 8.80
N ARG A 128 -8.84 -10.49 9.86
CA ARG A 128 -8.80 -9.03 10.00
C ARG A 128 -7.93 -8.38 8.93
N ALA A 129 -6.75 -8.95 8.65
CA ALA A 129 -5.86 -8.47 7.61
C ALA A 129 -6.52 -8.55 6.22
N ALA A 130 -7.16 -9.68 5.90
CA ALA A 130 -7.90 -9.84 4.65
C ALA A 130 -9.05 -8.84 4.52
N ARG A 131 -9.86 -8.68 5.58
CA ARG A 131 -10.93 -7.68 5.60
C ARG A 131 -10.40 -6.25 5.44
N ALA A 132 -9.31 -5.91 6.13
CA ALA A 132 -8.68 -4.60 6.01
C ALA A 132 -8.19 -4.33 4.59
N ALA A 133 -7.56 -5.32 3.96
CA ALA A 133 -7.09 -5.25 2.58
C ALA A 133 -8.28 -5.10 1.61
N VAL A 134 -9.33 -5.91 1.74
CA VAL A 134 -10.52 -5.80 0.87
C VAL A 134 -11.18 -4.43 0.96
N LEU A 135 -11.35 -3.88 2.17
CA LEU A 135 -11.94 -2.54 2.33
C LEU A 135 -11.03 -1.44 1.75
N ALA A 136 -9.70 -1.61 1.86
CA ALA A 136 -8.73 -0.72 1.25
C ALA A 136 -8.75 -0.81 -0.29
N GLU A 137 -8.94 -2.02 -0.85
CA GLU A 137 -9.13 -2.23 -2.30
C GLU A 137 -10.41 -1.57 -2.82
N ILE A 138 -11.51 -1.64 -2.08
CA ILE A 138 -12.74 -0.95 -2.46
C ILE A 138 -12.49 0.55 -2.60
N LEU A 139 -11.77 1.16 -1.66
CA LEU A 139 -11.38 2.56 -1.75
C LEU A 139 -10.48 2.83 -2.96
N LEU A 140 -9.50 1.96 -3.22
CA LEU A 140 -8.61 2.06 -4.36
C LEU A 140 -9.38 2.06 -5.68
N PHE A 141 -10.24 1.05 -5.88
CA PHE A 141 -11.04 0.95 -7.10
C PHE A 141 -12.06 2.08 -7.23
N ALA A 142 -12.69 2.51 -6.14
CA ALA A 142 -13.60 3.65 -6.17
C ALA A 142 -12.89 4.91 -6.69
N SER A 143 -11.70 5.21 -6.19
CA SER A 143 -10.89 6.35 -6.65
C SER A 143 -10.41 6.18 -8.09
N GLY A 144 -9.83 5.02 -8.43
CA GLY A 144 -9.28 4.76 -9.75
C GLY A 144 -10.34 4.75 -10.85
N ILE A 145 -11.49 4.12 -10.61
CA ILE A 145 -12.60 4.06 -11.57
C ILE A 145 -13.21 5.45 -11.74
N SER A 146 -13.45 6.19 -10.65
CA SER A 146 -13.97 7.57 -10.75
C SER A 146 -13.04 8.45 -11.58
N TRP A 147 -11.74 8.31 -11.42
CA TRP A 147 -10.75 9.00 -12.23
C TRP A 147 -10.79 8.57 -13.70
N LEU A 148 -10.87 7.26 -13.96
CA LEU A 148 -10.96 6.72 -15.32
C LEU A 148 -12.24 7.17 -16.06
N VAL A 149 -13.34 7.42 -15.36
CA VAL A 149 -14.57 7.97 -15.98
C VAL A 149 -14.29 9.33 -16.61
N VAL A 150 -13.42 10.15 -16.03
CA VAL A 150 -13.02 11.45 -16.62
C VAL A 150 -12.31 11.27 -17.95
N PHE A 151 -11.52 10.21 -18.13
CA PHE A 151 -10.81 9.93 -19.38
C PHE A 151 -11.68 9.23 -20.42
N THR A 152 -12.52 8.33 -19.97
CA THR A 152 -13.31 7.48 -20.89
C THR A 152 -14.68 8.06 -21.21
N HIS A 153 -15.15 9.05 -20.44
CA HIS A 153 -16.51 9.60 -20.49
C HIS A 153 -17.61 8.51 -20.41
N SER A 154 -17.24 7.31 -19.90
CA SER A 154 -18.12 6.15 -19.82
C SER A 154 -17.80 5.30 -18.59
N PHE A 155 -18.77 5.14 -17.69
CA PHE A 155 -18.63 4.29 -16.52
C PHE A 155 -18.38 2.82 -16.89
N ALA A 156 -19.04 2.31 -17.93
CA ALA A 156 -18.86 0.94 -18.39
C ALA A 156 -17.45 0.69 -18.93
N GLN A 157 -16.89 1.64 -19.67
CA GLN A 157 -15.49 1.55 -20.14
C GLN A 157 -14.49 1.66 -18.98
N ALA A 158 -14.72 2.57 -18.02
CA ALA A 158 -13.88 2.71 -16.84
C ALA A 158 -13.83 1.42 -16.02
N LEU A 159 -14.98 0.75 -15.82
CA LEU A 159 -15.03 -0.57 -15.18
C LEU A 159 -14.26 -1.63 -15.97
N ARG A 160 -14.45 -1.67 -17.31
CA ARG A 160 -13.76 -2.61 -18.17
C ARG A 160 -12.23 -2.43 -18.10
N PHE A 161 -11.74 -1.19 -18.14
CA PHE A 161 -10.32 -0.87 -18.15
C PHE A 161 -9.65 -0.93 -16.78
N GLY A 162 -10.38 -0.58 -15.71
CA GLY A 162 -9.80 -0.39 -14.37
C GLY A 162 -10.18 -1.46 -13.35
N PHE A 163 -11.10 -2.40 -13.65
CA PHE A 163 -11.63 -3.34 -12.66
C PHE A 163 -11.63 -4.79 -13.13
N TYR A 164 -12.33 -5.12 -14.21
CA TYR A 164 -12.60 -6.53 -14.56
C TYR A 164 -11.35 -7.39 -14.73
N TRP A 165 -10.31 -6.85 -15.34
CA TRP A 165 -9.07 -7.58 -15.60
C TRP A 165 -8.18 -7.75 -14.36
N PHE A 166 -8.45 -7.00 -13.31
CA PHE A 166 -7.62 -6.95 -12.11
C PHE A 166 -8.15 -7.83 -10.98
N ILE A 167 -9.46 -8.14 -10.93
CA ILE A 167 -10.12 -8.81 -9.81
C ILE A 167 -9.35 -10.05 -9.32
N PHE A 168 -9.00 -10.96 -10.22
CA PHE A 168 -8.31 -12.20 -9.83
C PHE A 168 -6.93 -11.93 -9.24
N ALA A 169 -6.17 -11.03 -9.85
CA ALA A 169 -4.85 -10.66 -9.35
C ALA A 169 -4.95 -9.96 -7.99
N GLU A 170 -5.95 -9.10 -7.78
CA GLU A 170 -6.16 -8.40 -6.51
C GLU A 170 -6.59 -9.35 -5.39
N ILE A 171 -7.43 -10.34 -5.66
CA ILE A 171 -7.74 -11.39 -4.69
C ILE A 171 -6.46 -12.10 -4.21
N ILE A 172 -5.59 -12.48 -5.15
CA ILE A 172 -4.31 -13.12 -4.82
C ILE A 172 -3.44 -12.19 -3.97
N LYS A 173 -3.31 -10.91 -4.35
CA LYS A 173 -2.51 -9.92 -3.61
C LYS A 173 -3.05 -9.69 -2.19
N VAL A 174 -4.37 -9.59 -2.03
CA VAL A 174 -5.04 -9.48 -0.73
C VAL A 174 -4.71 -10.69 0.16
N MET A 175 -4.83 -11.91 -0.38
CA MET A 175 -4.53 -13.13 0.36
C MET A 175 -3.05 -13.21 0.75
N LEU A 176 -2.14 -12.88 -0.17
CA LEU A 176 -0.71 -12.83 0.10
C LEU A 176 -0.35 -11.78 1.16
N ALA A 177 -0.87 -10.55 1.03
CA ALA A 177 -0.63 -9.49 2.00
C ALA A 177 -1.15 -9.85 3.39
N ALA A 178 -2.34 -10.45 3.49
CA ALA A 178 -2.89 -10.94 4.74
C ALA A 178 -2.05 -12.07 5.36
N GLY A 179 -1.64 -13.04 4.53
CA GLY A 179 -0.79 -14.16 4.95
C GLY A 179 0.57 -13.70 5.48
N ILE A 180 1.28 -12.84 4.74
CA ILE A 180 2.58 -12.30 5.16
C ILE A 180 2.44 -11.48 6.46
N THR A 181 1.43 -10.61 6.55
CA THR A 181 1.21 -9.77 7.73
C THR A 181 1.00 -10.58 9.00
N THR A 182 0.39 -11.76 8.90
CA THR A 182 0.06 -12.61 10.05
C THR A 182 1.08 -13.70 10.31
N GLY A 183 1.70 -14.27 9.26
CA GLY A 183 2.73 -15.31 9.35
C GLY A 183 4.05 -14.78 9.96
N TRP A 184 4.41 -13.54 9.70
CA TRP A 184 5.61 -12.90 10.26
C TRP A 184 5.69 -12.93 11.80
N ARG A 185 4.57 -13.06 12.50
CA ARG A 185 4.53 -13.19 13.96
C ARG A 185 4.79 -14.59 14.47
N GLY A 186 4.55 -15.63 13.69
CA GLY A 186 4.87 -17.00 14.05
C GLY A 186 6.38 -17.20 14.27
N VAL A 187 7.19 -16.49 13.48
CA VAL A 187 8.66 -16.56 13.53
C VAL A 187 9.25 -15.79 14.74
N ARG A 188 8.58 -14.78 15.28
CA ARG A 188 9.04 -13.99 16.45
C ARG A 188 8.69 -14.58 17.82
N LYS A 189 7.99 -15.69 17.87
CA LYS A 189 7.58 -16.37 19.12
C LYS A 189 8.38 -17.66 19.42
N VAL A 190 9.41 -17.97 18.61
CA VAL A 190 10.38 -19.05 18.87
C VAL A 190 11.61 -18.52 19.53
#